data_2c0cbb4646c923df43a574f704d66d8a
#
_entry.id   2c0cbb4646c923df43a574f704d66d8a
#
_cell.length_a   1.000
_cell.length_b   1.000
_cell.length_c   1.000
_cell.angle_alpha   90.00
_cell.angle_beta   90.00
_cell.angle_gamma   90.00
#
_symmetry.space_group_name_H-M   'P 1'
#
loop_
_entity.id
_entity.type
_entity.pdbx_description
1 polymer ?
#
loop_
_entity_poly.entity_id
_entity_poly.type
_entity_poly.pdbx_seq_one_letter_code
_entity_poly.pdbx_strand_id
1 'polypeptide(L)'
;MFSYRPDVLRELERHGIRPNSGTRPELVRDYVRELYKYEIRRLRGRVVAREFPKSEYASRVDALRRQYLVLAVPARQFTVEDE
;
A
#
# COMPACT_ATOMS: atom_id res chain seq x y z
N MET A 1 -23.38 -0.71 1.34
CA MET A 1 -22.43 -1.62 0.70
C MET A 1 -21.45 -0.82 -0.13
N PHE A 2 -20.21 -1.32 -0.25
CA PHE A 2 -19.15 -0.61 -0.95
C PHE A 2 -18.87 -1.27 -2.30
N SER A 3 -18.79 -0.47 -3.34
CA SER A 3 -18.39 -0.90 -4.68
C SER A 3 -16.98 -0.41 -4.97
N TYR A 4 -16.00 -1.27 -4.81
CA TYR A 4 -14.61 -0.88 -5.02
C TYR A 4 -14.32 -0.69 -6.51
N ARG A 5 -13.50 0.33 -6.80
CA ARG A 5 -13.09 0.64 -8.18
C ARG A 5 -12.16 -0.48 -8.68
N PRO A 6 -12.31 -0.89 -9.96
CA PRO A 6 -11.46 -1.98 -10.49
C PRO A 6 -9.97 -1.69 -10.44
N ASP A 7 -9.55 -0.44 -10.66
CA ASP A 7 -8.15 -0.08 -10.60
C ASP A 7 -7.60 -0.19 -9.17
N VAL A 8 -8.40 0.18 -8.17
CA VAL A 8 -8.04 0.02 -6.77
C VAL A 8 -7.95 -1.45 -6.40
N LEU A 9 -8.91 -2.26 -6.84
CA LEU A 9 -8.88 -3.71 -6.57
C LEU A 9 -7.61 -4.35 -7.14
N ARG A 10 -7.19 -3.96 -8.34
CA ARG A 10 -5.96 -4.49 -8.94
C ARG A 10 -4.74 -4.14 -8.09
N GLU A 11 -4.65 -2.91 -7.60
CA GLU A 11 -3.53 -2.51 -6.75
C GLU A 11 -3.55 -3.24 -5.41
N LEU A 12 -4.73 -3.42 -4.81
CA LEU A 12 -4.86 -4.15 -3.54
C LEU A 12 -4.51 -5.62 -3.72
N GLU A 13 -4.90 -6.23 -4.84
CA GLU A 13 -4.61 -7.64 -5.09
C GLU A 13 -3.10 -7.90 -5.17
N ARG A 14 -2.32 -6.95 -5.63
CA ARG A 14 -0.85 -7.06 -5.65
C ARG A 14 -0.28 -7.26 -4.25
N HIS A 15 -1.00 -6.86 -3.21
CA HIS A 15 -0.61 -7.03 -1.82
C HIS A 15 -1.39 -8.13 -1.12
N GLY A 16 -2.12 -8.95 -1.90
CA GLY A 16 -2.91 -10.04 -1.36
C GLY A 16 -4.19 -9.62 -0.64
N ILE A 17 -4.67 -8.41 -0.92
CA ILE A 17 -5.85 -7.86 -0.24
C ILE A 17 -7.04 -7.92 -1.20
N ARG A 18 -8.12 -8.56 -0.76
CA ARG A 18 -9.37 -8.70 -1.53
C ARG A 18 -10.55 -8.28 -0.66
N PRO A 19 -10.86 -6.98 -0.63
CA PRO A 19 -12.02 -6.52 0.14
C PRO A 19 -13.32 -6.96 -0.50
N ASN A 20 -14.34 -7.14 0.32
CA ASN A 20 -15.69 -7.42 -0.18
C ASN A 20 -16.55 -6.16 -0.02
N SER A 21 -17.84 -6.28 -0.39
CA SER A 21 -18.76 -5.13 -0.34
C SER A 21 -19.04 -4.63 1.08
N GLY A 22 -18.73 -5.45 2.09
CA GLY A 22 -18.88 -5.06 3.49
C GLY A 22 -17.62 -4.48 4.11
N THR A 23 -16.50 -4.51 3.39
CA THR A 23 -15.21 -4.05 3.94
C THR A 23 -15.11 -2.53 3.78
N ARG A 24 -14.92 -1.82 4.88
CA ARG A 24 -14.82 -0.34 4.85
C ARG A 24 -13.51 0.10 4.21
N PRO A 25 -13.56 1.05 3.28
CA PRO A 25 -12.34 1.52 2.60
C PRO A 25 -11.27 2.05 3.54
N GLU A 26 -11.66 2.71 4.63
CA GLU A 26 -10.72 3.27 5.60
C GLU A 26 -9.89 2.16 6.26
N LEU A 27 -10.54 1.04 6.59
CA LEU A 27 -9.84 -0.10 7.19
C LEU A 27 -8.88 -0.75 6.20
N VAL A 28 -9.28 -0.87 4.95
CA VAL A 28 -8.42 -1.41 3.90
C VAL A 28 -7.18 -0.53 3.73
N ARG A 29 -7.39 0.79 3.64
CA ARG A 29 -6.28 1.73 3.48
C ARG A 29 -5.34 1.70 4.67
N ASP A 30 -5.87 1.62 5.88
CA ASP A 30 -5.06 1.53 7.09
C ASP A 30 -4.22 0.26 7.10
N TYR A 31 -4.80 -0.86 6.66
CA TYR A 31 -4.07 -2.12 6.56
C TYR A 31 -2.91 -2.02 5.57
N VAL A 32 -3.14 -1.44 4.40
CA VAL A 32 -2.09 -1.25 3.39
C VAL A 32 -0.99 -0.34 3.95
N ARG A 33 -1.38 0.71 4.67
CA ARG A 33 -0.41 1.63 5.28
C ARG A 33 0.48 0.90 6.29
N GLU A 34 -0.10 0.01 7.08
CA GLU A 34 0.67 -0.77 8.06
C GLU A 34 1.64 -1.74 7.36
N LEU A 35 1.22 -2.34 6.24
CA LEU A 35 2.13 -3.16 5.43
C LEU A 35 3.30 -2.34 4.91
N TYR A 36 3.03 -1.13 4.40
CA TYR A 36 4.07 -0.24 3.91
C TYR A 36 5.05 0.13 5.00
N LYS A 37 4.55 0.50 6.19
CA LYS A 37 5.40 0.82 7.34
C LYS A 37 6.28 -0.35 7.75
N TYR A 38 5.73 -1.55 7.73
CA TYR A 38 6.48 -2.76 8.04
C TYR A 38 7.62 -2.96 7.04
N GLU A 39 7.36 -2.79 5.76
CA GLU A 39 8.38 -2.95 4.73
C GLU A 39 9.46 -1.86 4.81
N ILE A 40 9.07 -0.63 5.16
CA ILE A 40 10.05 0.44 5.39
C ILE A 40 10.96 0.09 6.57
N ARG A 41 10.40 -0.45 7.66
CA ARG A 41 11.21 -0.87 8.80
C ARG A 41 12.17 -2.00 8.44
N ARG A 42 11.71 -2.96 7.63
CA ARG A 42 12.58 -4.04 7.15
C ARG A 42 13.72 -3.48 6.30
N LEU A 43 13.41 -2.57 5.40
CA LEU A 43 14.41 -1.96 4.54
C LEU A 43 15.46 -1.20 5.37
N ARG A 44 15.01 -0.47 6.38
CA ARG A 44 15.91 0.25 7.29
C ARG A 44 16.82 -0.73 8.03
N GLY A 45 16.26 -1.84 8.50
CA GLY A 45 17.05 -2.88 9.17
C GLY A 45 18.13 -3.46 8.25
N ARG A 46 17.80 -3.63 6.97
CA ARG A 46 18.74 -4.17 6.00
C ARG A 46 19.91 -3.22 5.72
N VAL A 47 19.64 -1.90 5.64
CA VAL A 47 20.74 -0.95 5.43
C VAL A 47 21.60 -0.84 6.68
N VAL A 48 21.03 -0.93 7.87
CA VAL A 48 21.79 -0.97 9.12
C VAL A 48 22.65 -2.22 9.19
N ALA A 49 22.13 -3.37 8.74
CA ALA A 49 22.86 -4.63 8.66
C ALA A 49 23.86 -4.69 7.50
N ARG A 50 23.98 -3.60 6.73
CA ARG A 50 24.91 -3.48 5.61
C ARG A 50 24.69 -4.51 4.49
N GLU A 51 23.43 -4.88 4.26
CA GLU A 51 23.08 -5.76 3.15
C GLU A 51 23.18 -5.07 1.80
N PHE A 52 23.14 -3.73 1.79
CA PHE A 52 23.38 -2.91 0.61
C PHE A 52 23.94 -1.55 1.06
N PRO A 53 24.60 -0.79 0.15
CA PRO A 53 25.19 0.50 0.52
C PRO A 53 24.12 1.52 0.95
N LYS A 54 24.46 2.33 1.95
CA LYS A 54 23.58 3.38 2.44
C LYS A 54 23.14 4.34 1.33
N SER A 55 24.01 4.55 0.33
CA SER A 55 23.71 5.41 -0.83
C SER A 55 22.56 4.89 -1.67
N GLU A 56 22.20 3.60 -1.57
CA GLU A 56 21.07 3.02 -2.32
C GLU A 56 19.75 3.10 -1.56
N TYR A 57 19.77 3.54 -0.31
CA TYR A 57 18.57 3.53 0.53
C TYR A 57 17.44 4.35 -0.09
N ALA A 58 17.73 5.58 -0.54
CA ALA A 58 16.71 6.46 -1.10
C ALA A 58 16.04 5.85 -2.35
N SER A 59 16.84 5.24 -3.24
CA SER A 59 16.29 4.62 -4.44
C SER A 59 15.44 3.38 -4.11
N ARG A 60 15.82 2.64 -3.08
CA ARG A 60 15.04 1.48 -2.63
C ARG A 60 13.73 1.90 -1.97
N VAL A 61 13.72 3.02 -1.23
CA VAL A 61 12.49 3.59 -0.69
C VAL A 61 11.56 4.03 -1.82
N ASP A 62 12.12 4.68 -2.85
CA ASP A 62 11.32 5.09 -4.01
C ASP A 62 10.71 3.89 -4.73
N ALA A 63 11.49 2.83 -4.93
CA ALA A 63 10.99 1.61 -5.56
C ALA A 63 9.84 1.00 -4.75
N LEU A 64 9.98 0.98 -3.42
CA LEU A 64 8.94 0.47 -2.54
C LEU A 64 7.68 1.33 -2.61
N ARG A 65 7.85 2.66 -2.60
CA ARG A 65 6.71 3.59 -2.71
C ARG A 65 5.90 3.35 -3.97
N ARG A 66 6.56 3.02 -5.08
CA ARG A 66 5.89 2.73 -6.35
C ARG A 66 5.05 1.46 -6.29
N GLN A 67 5.34 0.55 -5.37
CA GLN A 67 4.54 -0.65 -5.16
C GLN A 67 3.29 -0.37 -4.33
N TYR A 68 3.24 0.78 -3.68
CA TYR A 68 2.14 1.18 -2.79
C TYR A 68 1.43 2.42 -3.29
N LEU A 69 1.24 2.52 -4.61
CA LEU A 69 0.59 3.69 -5.22
C LEU A 69 -0.83 3.90 -4.71
N VAL A 70 -1.50 2.85 -4.28
CA VAL A 70 -2.85 2.94 -3.74
C VAL A 70 -2.93 3.85 -2.51
N LEU A 71 -1.81 4.02 -1.78
CA LEU A 71 -1.76 4.92 -0.64
C LEU A 71 -1.83 6.40 -1.02
N ALA A 72 -1.58 6.73 -2.29
CA ALA A 72 -1.75 8.10 -2.78
C ALA A 72 -3.23 8.44 -3.00
N VAL A 73 -4.11 7.43 -2.98
CA VAL A 73 -5.54 7.60 -3.19
C VAL A 73 -6.24 7.70 -1.84
N PRO A 74 -7.03 8.74 -1.57
CA PRO A 74 -7.82 8.81 -0.33
C PRO A 74 -8.83 7.67 -0.26
N ALA A 75 -9.15 7.22 0.95
CA ALA A 75 -10.07 6.10 1.15
C ALA A 75 -11.43 6.34 0.46
N ARG A 76 -11.92 7.58 0.47
CA ARG A 76 -13.20 7.92 -0.16
C ARG A 76 -13.22 7.70 -1.67
N GLN A 77 -12.04 7.62 -2.29
CA GLN A 77 -11.91 7.37 -3.73
C GLN A 77 -11.66 5.90 -4.06
N PHE A 78 -11.64 5.03 -3.04
CA PHE A 78 -11.51 3.59 -3.26
C PHE A 78 -12.76 2.98 -3.85
N THR A 79 -13.91 3.62 -3.61
CA THR A 79 -15.20 3.10 -4.02
C THR A 79 -15.90 4.08 -4.97
N VAL A 80 -16.82 3.53 -5.75
CA VAL A 80 -17.71 4.31 -6.60
C VAL A 80 -18.93 4.68 -5.76
N GLU A 81 -19.32 5.95 -5.80
CA GLU A 81 -20.56 6.37 -5.14
C GLU A 81 -21.74 5.91 -5.96
N ASP A 82 -22.67 5.21 -5.29
CA ASP A 82 -23.95 4.86 -5.88
C ASP A 82 -24.89 6.03 -5.68
N GLU A 83 -25.36 6.57 -6.77
CA GLU A 83 -26.42 7.59 -6.72
C GLU A 83 -27.80 6.92 -6.66
#